data_863a91b4f8c09d0c006c4bd12b88e1b1
#
_entry.id   863a91b4f8c09d0c006c4bd12b88e1b1
#
_cell.length_a   1.000
_cell.length_b   1.000
_cell.length_c   1.000
_cell.angle_alpha   90.00
_cell.angle_beta   90.00
_cell.angle_gamma   90.00
#
_symmetry.space_group_name_H-M   'P 1'
#
loop_
_entity.id
_entity.type
_entity.pdbx_description
1 polymer ?
#
loop_
_entity_poly.entity_id
_entity_poly.type
_entity_poly.pdbx_seq_one_letter_code
_entity_poly.pdbx_strand_id
1 'polypeptide(L)'
;MTDAPSLHLDALYRYPVKGLSPEPMTHATLTAGDYFPGDRLFAVENGSSGFDPAAPVHQPKIKFLMLMRDEALAQLDTRYDPKDGTLTIRQGGRVAARGDLARPEGREAIEAFLTGYIPGSLRGAARVLTAPAGYRFTDSPRGFVSLLNLASVAAVETMTGAAVDPLRFRANLHITGLAPWAELDLVDRTLTTPGGVRLRIHKRTQRCAATNVDPVTGQRDLAIPRTLSQHLGHTDCGVYAEVLAGGTLQPGDTIRIEAA
;
A
#
# COMPACT_ATOMS: atom_id res chain seq x y z
N MET A 1 -16.82 33.77 -7.24
CA MET A 1 -15.84 32.73 -7.62
C MET A 1 -15.79 31.79 -6.43
N THR A 2 -16.46 30.66 -6.50
CA THR A 2 -16.33 29.62 -5.47
C THR A 2 -14.94 29.06 -5.61
N ASP A 3 -14.09 29.25 -4.60
CA ASP A 3 -12.79 28.58 -4.53
C ASP A 3 -12.98 27.09 -4.77
N ALA A 4 -12.26 26.56 -5.76
CA ALA A 4 -12.25 25.11 -5.97
C ALA A 4 -11.77 24.45 -4.67
N PRO A 5 -12.39 23.34 -4.25
CA PRO A 5 -12.00 22.68 -3.01
C PRO A 5 -10.49 22.41 -3.03
N SER A 6 -9.77 22.97 -2.07
CA SER A 6 -8.34 22.72 -1.93
C SER A 6 -8.15 21.37 -1.28
N LEU A 7 -7.58 20.42 -2.04
CA LEU A 7 -7.16 19.13 -1.48
C LEU A 7 -5.85 19.35 -0.75
N HIS A 8 -5.67 18.60 0.32
CA HIS A 8 -4.42 18.60 1.08
C HIS A 8 -3.87 17.18 1.24
N LEU A 9 -2.57 17.06 1.15
CA LEU A 9 -1.86 15.84 1.49
C LEU A 9 -1.74 15.76 3.02
N ASP A 10 -2.42 14.80 3.63
CA ASP A 10 -2.44 14.61 5.08
C ASP A 10 -1.26 13.76 5.55
N ALA A 11 -1.02 12.62 4.88
CA ALA A 11 0.04 11.70 5.27
C ALA A 11 0.58 10.93 4.06
N LEU A 12 1.84 10.45 4.21
CA LEU A 12 2.55 9.64 3.25
C LEU A 12 2.97 8.31 3.89
N TYR A 13 2.76 7.22 3.15
CA TYR A 13 3.17 5.87 3.58
C TYR A 13 3.79 5.09 2.43
N ARG A 14 4.86 4.34 2.74
CA ARG A 14 5.36 3.28 1.88
C ARG A 14 5.15 1.92 2.55
N TYR A 15 5.16 0.87 1.77
CA TYR A 15 5.02 -0.51 2.21
C TYR A 15 6.14 -1.33 1.57
N PRO A 16 7.36 -1.34 2.12
CA PRO A 16 8.54 -1.92 1.46
C PRO A 16 8.34 -3.39 1.08
N VAL A 17 7.67 -4.15 1.95
CA VAL A 17 7.37 -5.56 1.72
C VAL A 17 5.85 -5.76 1.54
N LYS A 18 5.46 -6.46 0.47
CA LYS A 18 4.06 -6.82 0.22
C LYS A 18 3.46 -7.56 1.43
N GLY A 19 2.31 -7.10 1.91
CA GLY A 19 1.61 -7.73 3.04
C GLY A 19 2.09 -7.35 4.43
N LEU A 20 3.24 -6.65 4.58
CA LEU A 20 3.78 -6.22 5.87
C LEU A 20 3.46 -4.75 6.20
N SER A 21 4.06 -4.23 7.28
CA SER A 21 3.68 -2.95 7.89
C SER A 21 3.82 -1.73 6.98
N PRO A 22 3.00 -0.68 7.20
CA PRO A 22 3.24 0.64 6.64
C PRO A 22 4.45 1.30 7.29
N GLU A 23 5.15 2.15 6.54
CA GLU A 23 6.17 3.06 7.05
C GLU A 23 5.77 4.50 6.73
N PRO A 24 5.54 5.35 7.75
CA PRO A 24 5.24 6.76 7.52
C PRO A 24 6.46 7.46 6.94
N MET A 25 6.22 8.45 6.07
CA MET A 25 7.26 9.25 5.44
C MET A 25 7.01 10.74 5.70
N THR A 26 8.06 11.49 5.95
CA THR A 26 8.01 12.95 6.07
C THR A 26 8.01 13.65 4.72
N HIS A 27 8.54 13.00 3.70
CA HIS A 27 8.54 13.46 2.31
C HIS A 27 8.76 12.28 1.37
N ALA A 28 8.37 12.44 0.11
CA ALA A 28 8.64 11.47 -0.95
C ALA A 28 9.03 12.21 -2.24
N THR A 29 10.16 11.83 -2.83
CA THR A 29 10.57 12.34 -4.15
C THR A 29 10.12 11.35 -5.22
N LEU A 30 9.18 11.77 -6.07
CA LEU A 30 8.64 10.97 -7.16
C LEU A 30 9.43 11.20 -8.45
N THR A 31 9.48 10.18 -9.28
CA THR A 31 10.07 10.21 -10.63
C THR A 31 8.99 9.91 -11.66
N ALA A 32 8.96 10.65 -12.76
CA ALA A 32 7.98 10.43 -13.82
C ALA A 32 8.08 8.99 -14.36
N GLY A 33 6.91 8.34 -14.51
CA GLY A 33 6.80 6.98 -15.02
C GLY A 33 7.23 5.89 -14.03
N ASP A 34 7.67 6.23 -12.80
CA ASP A 34 8.13 5.26 -11.81
C ASP A 34 7.09 5.06 -10.70
N TYR A 35 7.33 4.07 -9.87
CA TYR A 35 6.52 3.71 -8.70
C TYR A 35 6.77 4.66 -7.53
N PHE A 36 5.90 4.59 -6.53
CA PHE A 36 6.12 5.30 -5.28
C PHE A 36 7.43 4.82 -4.61
N PRO A 37 8.30 5.75 -4.14
CA PRO A 37 9.65 5.41 -3.70
C PRO A 37 9.65 4.45 -2.51
N GLY A 38 10.42 3.36 -2.65
CA GLY A 38 10.56 2.35 -1.60
C GLY A 38 9.33 1.45 -1.38
N ASP A 39 8.31 1.55 -2.25
CA ASP A 39 7.06 0.81 -2.09
C ASP A 39 7.11 -0.55 -2.80
N ARG A 40 6.66 -1.62 -2.12
CA ARG A 40 6.58 -3.02 -2.63
C ARG A 40 7.85 -3.48 -3.35
N LEU A 41 9.02 -3.09 -2.80
CA LEU A 41 10.33 -3.56 -3.25
C LEU A 41 10.51 -5.06 -3.08
N PHE A 42 9.84 -5.61 -2.09
CA PHE A 42 9.95 -7.02 -1.74
C PHE A 42 8.57 -7.67 -1.64
N ALA A 43 8.56 -8.98 -1.91
CA ALA A 43 7.44 -9.85 -1.60
C ALA A 43 7.98 -11.16 -1.01
N VAL A 44 7.15 -11.86 -0.23
CA VAL A 44 7.50 -13.19 0.27
C VAL A 44 6.62 -14.20 -0.47
N GLU A 45 7.24 -15.12 -1.17
CA GLU A 45 6.53 -16.22 -1.83
C GLU A 45 5.84 -17.13 -0.83
N ASN A 46 4.69 -17.62 -1.25
CA ASN A 46 3.95 -18.65 -0.54
C ASN A 46 4.06 -19.99 -1.33
N GLY A 47 5.24 -20.58 -1.33
CA GLY A 47 5.63 -21.58 -2.32
C GLY A 47 6.01 -20.92 -3.65
N SER A 48 6.53 -21.69 -4.61
CA SER A 48 7.04 -21.13 -5.88
C SER A 48 5.98 -20.32 -6.62
N SER A 49 6.29 -19.05 -6.89
CA SER A 49 5.44 -18.14 -7.68
C SER A 49 5.68 -18.29 -9.19
N GLY A 50 6.83 -18.80 -9.58
CA GLY A 50 7.32 -18.77 -10.95
C GLY A 50 7.77 -17.35 -11.38
N PHE A 51 8.05 -16.46 -10.42
CA PHE A 51 8.59 -15.13 -10.72
C PHE A 51 10.03 -15.24 -11.20
N ASP A 52 10.29 -14.68 -12.39
CA ASP A 52 11.64 -14.56 -12.95
C ASP A 52 12.07 -13.08 -12.90
N PRO A 53 13.09 -12.73 -12.11
CA PRO A 53 13.58 -11.35 -12.03
C PRO A 53 14.24 -10.86 -13.33
N ALA A 54 14.69 -11.77 -14.22
CA ALA A 54 15.26 -11.42 -15.52
C ALA A 54 14.17 -11.07 -16.55
N ALA A 55 12.96 -11.61 -16.39
CA ALA A 55 11.80 -11.35 -17.24
C ALA A 55 10.55 -11.10 -16.35
N PRO A 56 10.51 -9.99 -15.60
CA PRO A 56 9.49 -9.78 -14.58
C PRO A 56 8.11 -9.55 -15.20
N VAL A 57 7.17 -10.41 -14.85
CA VAL A 57 5.76 -10.28 -15.21
C VAL A 57 4.90 -10.21 -13.96
N HIS A 58 3.79 -9.47 -14.06
CA HIS A 58 2.85 -9.35 -12.94
C HIS A 58 2.35 -10.71 -12.48
N GLN A 59 2.47 -10.99 -11.19
CA GLN A 59 2.04 -12.24 -10.57
C GLN A 59 0.77 -12.04 -9.74
N PRO A 60 -0.17 -12.99 -9.77
CA PRO A 60 -1.34 -12.98 -8.89
C PRO A 60 -0.92 -12.90 -7.41
N LYS A 61 -1.57 -12.01 -6.66
CA LYS A 61 -1.23 -11.78 -5.24
C LYS A 61 -1.30 -13.03 -4.36
N ILE A 62 -2.10 -14.03 -4.74
CA ILE A 62 -2.24 -15.30 -4.01
C ILE A 62 -0.94 -16.12 -3.95
N LYS A 63 0.02 -15.83 -4.83
CA LYS A 63 1.34 -16.46 -4.84
C LYS A 63 2.29 -15.93 -3.76
N PHE A 64 1.89 -14.85 -3.09
CA PHE A 64 2.67 -14.20 -2.04
C PHE A 64 1.93 -14.24 -0.70
N LEU A 65 2.65 -13.96 0.38
CA LEU A 65 2.04 -13.64 1.66
C LEU A 65 1.24 -12.35 1.53
N MET A 66 0.03 -12.32 2.07
CA MET A 66 -0.90 -11.19 1.93
C MET A 66 -1.93 -11.16 3.04
N LEU A 67 -2.27 -9.97 3.53
CA LEU A 67 -3.23 -9.77 4.62
C LEU A 67 -4.63 -10.36 4.33
N MET A 68 -5.02 -10.46 3.04
CA MET A 68 -6.32 -11.04 2.68
C MET A 68 -6.47 -12.49 3.12
N ARG A 69 -5.35 -13.24 3.29
CA ARG A 69 -5.32 -14.62 3.75
C ARG A 69 -4.60 -14.77 5.09
N ASP A 70 -3.55 -14.01 5.29
CA ASP A 70 -2.56 -14.20 6.35
C ASP A 70 -2.65 -12.99 7.33
N GLU A 71 -3.79 -12.83 8.00
CA GLU A 71 -4.10 -11.66 8.86
C GLU A 71 -3.11 -11.49 10.01
N ALA A 72 -2.52 -12.57 10.51
CA ALA A 72 -1.51 -12.51 11.57
C ALA A 72 -0.30 -11.65 11.19
N LEU A 73 -0.03 -11.45 9.89
CA LEU A 73 1.04 -10.55 9.42
C LEU A 73 0.85 -9.09 9.89
N ALA A 74 -0.39 -8.66 10.17
CA ALA A 74 -0.66 -7.32 10.67
C ALA A 74 -0.14 -7.10 12.10
N GLN A 75 0.06 -8.16 12.90
CA GLN A 75 0.62 -8.07 14.24
C GLN A 75 2.13 -7.85 14.27
N LEU A 76 2.79 -7.94 13.11
CA LEU A 76 4.22 -7.69 12.99
C LEU A 76 4.47 -6.19 12.75
N ASP A 77 5.38 -5.59 13.52
CA ASP A 77 5.93 -4.27 13.21
C ASP A 77 7.22 -4.48 12.42
N THR A 78 7.20 -4.06 11.15
CA THR A 78 8.35 -4.24 10.25
C THR A 78 8.90 -2.91 9.80
N ARG A 79 10.24 -2.80 9.72
CA ARG A 79 10.96 -1.63 9.27
C ARG A 79 12.09 -2.03 8.33
N TYR A 80 12.11 -1.38 7.16
CA TYR A 80 13.16 -1.55 6.17
C TYR A 80 14.06 -0.31 6.13
N ASP A 81 15.33 -0.49 6.40
CA ASP A 81 16.33 0.58 6.25
C ASP A 81 16.97 0.48 4.85
N PRO A 82 16.73 1.44 3.96
CA PRO A 82 17.32 1.43 2.62
C PRO A 82 18.82 1.72 2.60
N LYS A 83 19.42 2.21 3.71
CA LYS A 83 20.84 2.54 3.77
C LYS A 83 21.72 1.28 3.82
N ASP A 84 21.25 0.26 4.52
CA ASP A 84 21.98 -0.99 4.71
C ASP A 84 21.21 -2.24 4.21
N GLY A 85 20.02 -2.03 3.62
CA GLY A 85 19.22 -3.12 3.10
C GLY A 85 18.53 -3.98 4.16
N THR A 86 18.55 -3.56 5.43
CA THR A 86 18.09 -4.38 6.55
C THR A 86 16.57 -4.30 6.72
N LEU A 87 15.92 -5.46 6.75
CA LEU A 87 14.56 -5.61 7.27
C LEU A 87 14.62 -6.07 8.73
N THR A 88 13.96 -5.34 9.62
CA THR A 88 13.75 -5.71 11.01
C THR A 88 12.28 -6.05 11.23
N ILE A 89 11.99 -7.21 11.78
CA ILE A 89 10.64 -7.65 12.18
C ILE A 89 10.59 -7.67 13.70
N ARG A 90 9.58 -7.00 14.25
CA ARG A 90 9.27 -7.06 15.70
C ARG A 90 7.92 -7.75 15.91
N GLN A 91 7.85 -8.48 16.98
CA GLN A 91 6.63 -9.10 17.47
C GLN A 91 6.50 -8.77 18.96
N GLY A 92 5.38 -8.17 19.37
CA GLY A 92 5.18 -7.74 20.76
C GLY A 92 6.28 -6.76 21.24
N GLY A 93 6.75 -5.86 20.37
CA GLY A 93 7.79 -4.87 20.68
C GLY A 93 9.24 -5.41 20.67
N ARG A 94 9.46 -6.73 20.59
CA ARG A 94 10.80 -7.36 20.59
C ARG A 94 11.21 -7.70 19.17
N VAL A 95 12.51 -7.56 18.87
CA VAL A 95 13.07 -8.00 17.58
C VAL A 95 12.95 -9.53 17.51
N ALA A 96 12.19 -10.00 16.54
CA ALA A 96 11.95 -11.42 16.27
C ALA A 96 12.81 -11.94 15.12
N ALA A 97 13.07 -11.09 14.10
CA ALA A 97 14.01 -11.39 13.03
C ALA A 97 14.63 -10.10 12.48
N ARG A 98 15.85 -10.22 11.96
CA ARG A 98 16.55 -9.13 11.29
C ARG A 98 17.47 -9.69 10.22
N GLY A 99 17.49 -9.07 9.02
CA GLY A 99 18.39 -9.52 7.96
C GLY A 99 18.56 -8.46 6.87
N ASP A 100 19.76 -8.37 6.30
CA ASP A 100 20.05 -7.62 5.08
C ASP A 100 19.45 -8.40 3.89
N LEU A 101 18.45 -7.84 3.25
CA LEU A 101 17.74 -8.50 2.15
C LEU A 101 18.54 -8.57 0.84
N ALA A 102 19.67 -7.86 0.75
CA ALA A 102 20.60 -8.01 -0.37
C ALA A 102 21.44 -9.31 -0.24
N ARG A 103 21.56 -9.87 0.97
CA ARG A 103 22.39 -11.06 1.26
C ARG A 103 21.53 -12.30 1.45
N PRO A 104 22.00 -13.48 0.97
CA PRO A 104 21.29 -14.74 1.17
C PRO A 104 20.97 -15.04 2.64
N GLU A 105 21.94 -14.91 3.52
CA GLU A 105 21.83 -15.21 4.96
C GLU A 105 20.78 -14.32 5.64
N GLY A 106 20.71 -13.04 5.22
CA GLY A 106 19.73 -12.10 5.74
C GLY A 106 18.31 -12.44 5.28
N ARG A 107 18.13 -12.88 4.02
CA ARG A 107 16.83 -13.38 3.53
C ARG A 107 16.43 -14.65 4.25
N GLU A 108 17.34 -15.61 4.41
CA GLU A 108 17.09 -16.89 5.10
C GLU A 108 16.60 -16.67 6.54
N ALA A 109 17.15 -15.69 7.26
CA ALA A 109 16.70 -15.34 8.61
C ALA A 109 15.24 -14.86 8.64
N ILE A 110 14.84 -14.03 7.68
CA ILE A 110 13.46 -13.54 7.54
C ILE A 110 12.52 -14.68 7.10
N GLU A 111 12.94 -15.50 6.16
CA GLU A 111 12.19 -16.65 5.62
C GLU A 111 11.93 -17.69 6.70
N ALA A 112 12.95 -18.02 7.51
CA ALA A 112 12.83 -18.96 8.63
C ALA A 112 11.84 -18.45 9.69
N PHE A 113 11.92 -17.16 10.05
CA PHE A 113 10.98 -16.56 10.99
C PHE A 113 9.53 -16.64 10.45
N LEU A 114 9.29 -16.19 9.22
CA LEU A 114 7.94 -16.19 8.65
C LEU A 114 7.38 -17.61 8.48
N THR A 115 8.24 -18.58 8.13
CA THR A 115 7.85 -19.98 8.06
C THR A 115 7.37 -20.50 9.41
N GLY A 116 8.03 -20.17 10.50
CA GLY A 116 7.61 -20.53 11.85
C GLY A 116 6.40 -19.74 12.35
N TYR A 117 6.24 -18.49 11.89
CA TYR A 117 5.18 -17.60 12.36
C TYR A 117 3.80 -17.93 11.77
N ILE A 118 3.72 -18.32 10.48
CA ILE A 118 2.47 -18.62 9.78
C ILE A 118 2.50 -19.98 9.06
N PRO A 119 2.84 -21.08 9.74
CA PRO A 119 3.08 -22.38 9.08
C PRO A 119 1.85 -22.90 8.34
N GLY A 120 0.64 -22.60 8.80
CA GLY A 120 -0.62 -23.03 8.18
C GLY A 120 -0.98 -22.28 6.89
N SER A 121 -0.30 -21.17 6.58
CA SER A 121 -0.57 -20.33 5.40
C SER A 121 0.32 -20.68 4.21
N LEU A 122 1.41 -21.39 4.43
CA LEU A 122 2.40 -21.68 3.40
C LEU A 122 2.02 -22.92 2.59
N ARG A 123 2.13 -22.82 1.26
CA ARG A 123 1.95 -23.93 0.30
C ARG A 123 3.29 -24.55 -0.09
N GLY A 124 4.40 -24.00 0.36
CA GLY A 124 5.77 -24.39 0.13
C GLY A 124 6.74 -23.46 0.83
N ALA A 125 8.01 -23.48 0.53
CA ALA A 125 9.01 -22.63 1.16
C ALA A 125 8.67 -21.15 0.99
N ALA A 126 8.71 -20.38 2.10
CA ALA A 126 8.71 -18.94 2.04
C ALA A 126 10.04 -18.46 1.43
N ARG A 127 9.99 -17.56 0.45
CA ARG A 127 11.19 -16.96 -0.13
C ARG A 127 11.00 -15.47 -0.31
N VAL A 128 11.95 -14.69 0.15
CA VAL A 128 11.97 -13.25 -0.07
C VAL A 128 12.44 -12.97 -1.49
N LEU A 129 11.57 -12.35 -2.27
CA LEU A 129 11.88 -11.88 -3.62
C LEU A 129 12.16 -10.38 -3.59
N THR A 130 13.15 -9.95 -4.38
CA THR A 130 13.48 -8.55 -4.62
C THR A 130 12.95 -8.15 -6.00
N ALA A 131 12.26 -7.02 -6.06
CA ALA A 131 11.81 -6.44 -7.31
C ALA A 131 13.00 -5.91 -8.13
N PRO A 132 13.16 -6.32 -9.40
CA PRO A 132 14.16 -5.72 -10.26
C PRO A 132 13.80 -4.27 -10.61
N ALA A 133 14.72 -3.55 -11.24
CA ALA A 133 14.47 -2.20 -11.71
C ALA A 133 13.24 -2.13 -12.61
N GLY A 134 12.41 -1.10 -12.44
CA GLY A 134 11.18 -0.92 -13.22
C GLY A 134 10.02 -1.86 -12.86
N TYR A 135 10.14 -2.65 -11.78
CA TYR A 135 9.09 -3.56 -11.30
C TYR A 135 8.80 -3.36 -9.82
N ARG A 136 7.56 -3.62 -9.41
CA ARG A 136 7.14 -3.66 -7.98
C ARG A 136 6.07 -4.75 -7.80
N PHE A 137 6.04 -5.34 -6.61
CA PHE A 137 5.05 -6.35 -6.24
C PHE A 137 3.69 -5.75 -5.86
N THR A 138 3.19 -4.82 -6.68
CA THR A 138 1.87 -4.19 -6.50
C THR A 138 0.73 -5.12 -6.90
N ASP A 139 -0.50 -4.81 -6.45
CA ASP A 139 -1.70 -5.60 -6.83
C ASP A 139 -2.21 -5.24 -8.23
N SER A 140 -1.72 -4.15 -8.81
CA SER A 140 -2.03 -3.73 -10.17
C SER A 140 -0.74 -3.58 -10.98
N PRO A 141 -0.70 -4.07 -12.22
CA PRO A 141 0.46 -3.86 -13.11
C PRO A 141 0.64 -2.39 -13.49
N ARG A 142 -0.43 -1.60 -13.36
CA ARG A 142 -0.43 -0.14 -13.48
C ARG A 142 -1.02 0.45 -12.20
N GLY A 143 -0.76 1.72 -11.93
CA GLY A 143 -1.16 2.39 -10.70
C GLY A 143 0.01 2.42 -9.75
N PHE A 144 0.91 3.31 -10.01
CA PHE A 144 2.19 3.42 -9.32
C PHE A 144 2.09 4.11 -7.96
N VAL A 145 1.05 4.93 -7.76
CA VAL A 145 0.76 5.64 -6.52
C VAL A 145 -0.71 5.45 -6.17
N SER A 146 -1.00 5.11 -4.93
CA SER A 146 -2.37 4.96 -4.44
C SER A 146 -2.77 6.11 -3.53
N LEU A 147 -3.95 6.70 -3.78
CA LEU A 147 -4.52 7.80 -3.01
C LEU A 147 -5.78 7.34 -2.29
N LEU A 148 -5.96 7.80 -1.07
CA LEU A 148 -7.12 7.53 -0.22
C LEU A 148 -7.69 8.84 0.31
N ASN A 149 -8.97 9.11 0.07
CA ASN A 149 -9.69 10.24 0.65
C ASN A 149 -10.16 9.88 2.07
N LEU A 150 -9.70 10.64 3.07
CA LEU A 150 -10.06 10.38 4.45
C LEU A 150 -11.55 10.62 4.74
N ALA A 151 -12.22 11.49 3.99
CA ALA A 151 -13.66 11.64 4.09
C ALA A 151 -14.43 10.38 3.65
N SER A 152 -13.90 9.63 2.65
CA SER A 152 -14.46 8.33 2.26
C SER A 152 -14.26 7.27 3.34
N VAL A 153 -13.13 7.32 4.07
CA VAL A 153 -12.91 6.44 5.24
C VAL A 153 -13.91 6.75 6.35
N ALA A 154 -14.14 8.02 6.67
CA ALA A 154 -15.15 8.44 7.66
C ALA A 154 -16.58 8.00 7.25
N ALA A 155 -16.88 8.00 5.95
CA ALA A 155 -18.15 7.45 5.47
C ALA A 155 -18.23 5.92 5.64
N VAL A 156 -17.11 5.20 5.48
CA VAL A 156 -17.06 3.76 5.80
C VAL A 156 -17.28 3.52 7.30
N GLU A 157 -16.71 4.36 8.20
CA GLU A 157 -16.99 4.30 9.64
C GLU A 157 -18.48 4.42 9.93
N THR A 158 -19.15 5.39 9.30
CA THR A 158 -20.60 5.56 9.44
C THR A 158 -21.36 4.33 8.96
N MET A 159 -20.96 3.72 7.84
CA MET A 159 -21.62 2.53 7.29
C MET A 159 -21.40 1.27 8.14
N THR A 160 -20.23 1.13 8.76
CA THR A 160 -19.88 -0.03 9.60
C THR A 160 -20.33 0.12 11.03
N GLY A 161 -20.57 1.36 11.50
CA GLY A 161 -20.83 1.68 12.89
C GLY A 161 -19.62 1.49 13.81
N ALA A 162 -18.41 1.43 13.26
CA ALA A 162 -17.17 1.19 14.00
C ALA A 162 -16.03 2.03 13.44
N ALA A 163 -15.01 2.32 14.25
CA ALA A 163 -13.81 3.04 13.81
C ALA A 163 -13.06 2.28 12.72
N VAL A 164 -12.60 3.01 11.70
CA VAL A 164 -11.89 2.45 10.54
C VAL A 164 -10.53 3.12 10.39
N ASP A 165 -9.48 2.45 10.79
CA ASP A 165 -8.11 2.93 10.57
C ASP A 165 -7.83 3.04 9.06
N PRO A 166 -7.43 4.22 8.54
CA PRO A 166 -7.08 4.41 7.13
C PRO A 166 -5.97 3.48 6.63
N LEU A 167 -5.09 3.00 7.50
CA LEU A 167 -4.00 2.07 7.15
C LEU A 167 -4.51 0.71 6.66
N ARG A 168 -5.76 0.33 6.92
CA ARG A 168 -6.42 -0.86 6.35
C ARG A 168 -6.42 -0.82 4.82
N PHE A 169 -6.50 0.38 4.23
CA PHE A 169 -6.55 0.57 2.78
C PHE A 169 -5.17 0.55 2.11
N ARG A 170 -4.09 0.63 2.88
CA ARG A 170 -2.70 0.51 2.41
C ARG A 170 -2.36 1.45 1.25
N ALA A 171 -2.88 2.68 1.31
CA ALA A 171 -2.60 3.72 0.32
C ALA A 171 -1.28 4.44 0.62
N ASN A 172 -0.65 5.01 -0.42
CA ASN A 172 0.58 5.78 -0.29
C ASN A 172 0.29 7.22 0.16
N LEU A 173 -0.76 7.84 -0.38
CA LEU A 173 -1.17 9.21 -0.09
C LEU A 173 -2.53 9.19 0.61
N HIS A 174 -2.60 9.79 1.80
CA HIS A 174 -3.86 10.12 2.45
C HIS A 174 -4.16 11.58 2.15
N ILE A 175 -5.36 11.86 1.63
CA ILE A 175 -5.77 13.20 1.23
C ILE A 175 -7.05 13.63 1.94
N THR A 176 -7.20 14.94 2.14
CA THR A 176 -8.37 15.62 2.68
C THR A 176 -8.87 16.69 1.73
N GLY A 177 -10.03 17.29 2.03
CA GLY A 177 -10.59 18.42 1.27
C GLY A 177 -11.58 18.01 0.18
N LEU A 178 -11.83 16.71 -0.03
CA LEU A 178 -12.91 16.21 -0.90
C LEU A 178 -14.10 15.73 -0.07
N ALA A 179 -15.30 15.84 -0.63
CA ALA A 179 -16.46 15.10 -0.13
C ALA A 179 -16.21 13.58 -0.19
N PRO A 180 -16.90 12.76 0.62
CA PRO A 180 -16.82 11.31 0.50
C PRO A 180 -17.08 10.85 -0.94
N TRP A 181 -16.24 9.93 -1.42
CA TRP A 181 -16.30 9.30 -2.74
C TRP A 181 -15.96 10.20 -3.93
N ALA A 182 -15.79 11.52 -3.74
CA ALA A 182 -15.46 12.44 -4.84
C ALA A 182 -14.10 12.14 -5.50
N GLU A 183 -13.19 11.45 -4.81
CA GLU A 183 -11.95 10.97 -5.42
C GLU A 183 -12.21 9.96 -6.55
N LEU A 184 -13.33 9.25 -6.54
CA LEU A 184 -13.67 8.25 -7.56
C LEU A 184 -14.02 8.89 -8.92
N ASP A 185 -14.41 10.17 -8.92
CA ASP A 185 -14.73 10.94 -10.11
C ASP A 185 -13.52 11.67 -10.71
N LEU A 186 -12.36 11.51 -10.09
CA LEU A 186 -11.09 12.08 -10.58
C LEU A 186 -10.40 11.21 -11.64
N VAL A 187 -10.97 10.08 -12.02
CA VAL A 187 -10.39 9.24 -13.10
C VAL A 187 -10.18 10.09 -14.35
N ASP A 188 -9.02 9.95 -14.99
CA ASP A 188 -8.50 10.74 -16.10
C ASP A 188 -8.17 12.22 -15.79
N ARG A 189 -8.39 12.70 -14.57
CA ARG A 189 -7.96 14.03 -14.14
C ARG A 189 -6.50 14.01 -13.69
N THR A 190 -5.85 15.16 -13.79
CA THR A 190 -4.48 15.37 -13.30
C THR A 190 -4.51 16.20 -12.03
N LEU A 191 -3.74 15.74 -11.05
CA LEU A 191 -3.48 16.45 -9.80
C LEU A 191 -2.09 17.07 -9.84
N THR A 192 -1.95 18.28 -9.32
CA THR A 192 -0.66 18.99 -9.23
C THR A 192 -0.38 19.46 -7.83
N THR A 193 0.90 19.55 -7.47
CA THR A 193 1.36 20.05 -6.18
C THR A 193 2.37 21.19 -6.35
N PRO A 194 2.59 22.02 -5.30
CA PRO A 194 3.61 23.07 -5.33
C PRO A 194 5.02 22.55 -5.61
N GLY A 195 5.32 21.31 -5.19
CA GLY A 195 6.60 20.65 -5.43
C GLY A 195 6.82 20.14 -6.87
N GLY A 196 5.92 20.49 -7.81
CA GLY A 196 6.03 20.15 -9.23
C GLY A 196 5.51 18.77 -9.60
N VAL A 197 5.06 17.98 -8.65
CA VAL A 197 4.50 16.65 -8.92
C VAL A 197 3.20 16.76 -9.70
N ARG A 198 3.07 15.96 -10.77
CA ARG A 198 1.83 15.78 -11.52
C ARG A 198 1.44 14.31 -11.51
N LEU A 199 0.21 14.05 -11.05
CA LEU A 199 -0.35 12.70 -10.93
C LEU A 199 -1.61 12.59 -11.78
N ARG A 200 -1.61 11.71 -12.78
CA ARG A 200 -2.82 11.38 -13.54
C ARG A 200 -3.56 10.24 -12.85
N ILE A 201 -4.79 10.47 -12.46
CA ILE A 201 -5.63 9.42 -11.89
C ILE A 201 -5.98 8.42 -12.98
N HIS A 202 -5.58 7.17 -12.76
CA HIS A 202 -5.71 6.12 -13.77
C HIS A 202 -6.98 5.28 -13.61
N LYS A 203 -7.31 4.91 -12.37
CA LYS A 203 -8.49 4.09 -12.08
C LYS A 203 -8.84 4.10 -10.60
N ARG A 204 -10.08 3.70 -10.30
CA ARG A 204 -10.58 3.42 -8.95
C ARG A 204 -9.89 2.20 -8.35
N THR A 205 -9.78 2.16 -7.03
CA THR A 205 -9.18 1.04 -6.30
C THR A 205 -10.27 0.16 -5.70
N GLN A 206 -10.48 -1.03 -6.26
CA GLN A 206 -11.35 -2.05 -5.69
C GLN A 206 -10.74 -2.63 -4.41
N ARG A 207 -11.53 -2.68 -3.36
CA ARG A 207 -11.08 -3.20 -2.06
C ARG A 207 -11.35 -4.70 -1.94
N CYS A 208 -10.41 -5.39 -1.31
CA CYS A 208 -10.50 -6.81 -1.03
C CYS A 208 -10.52 -7.07 0.49
N ALA A 209 -10.69 -8.30 0.90
CA ALA A 209 -10.78 -8.69 2.31
C ALA A 209 -9.51 -8.38 3.15
N ALA A 210 -8.44 -7.86 2.56
CA ALA A 210 -7.31 -7.31 3.33
C ALA A 210 -7.74 -6.11 4.19
N THR A 211 -8.71 -5.31 3.74
CA THR A 211 -9.24 -4.16 4.50
C THR A 211 -10.05 -4.57 5.73
N ASN A 212 -10.46 -5.83 5.82
CA ASN A 212 -11.17 -6.35 6.98
C ASN A 212 -10.25 -6.56 8.18
N VAL A 213 -8.94 -6.58 7.95
CA VAL A 213 -7.93 -6.85 8.98
C VAL A 213 -7.56 -5.57 9.69
N ASP A 214 -7.68 -5.58 11.01
CA ASP A 214 -7.18 -4.49 11.85
C ASP A 214 -5.65 -4.43 11.78
N PRO A 215 -5.05 -3.27 11.46
CA PRO A 215 -3.61 -3.15 11.21
C PRO A 215 -2.74 -3.30 12.47
N VAL A 216 -3.34 -3.31 13.67
CA VAL A 216 -2.65 -3.44 14.95
C VAL A 216 -2.86 -4.82 15.55
N THR A 217 -4.11 -5.27 15.63
CA THR A 217 -4.47 -6.53 16.30
C THR A 217 -4.41 -7.74 15.37
N GLY A 218 -4.43 -7.53 14.06
CA GLY A 218 -4.52 -8.60 13.07
C GLY A 218 -5.88 -9.31 13.04
N GLN A 219 -6.89 -8.79 13.75
CA GLN A 219 -8.22 -9.39 13.73
C GLN A 219 -9.03 -8.97 12.50
N ARG A 220 -9.87 -9.87 12.00
CA ARG A 220 -10.89 -9.56 10.99
C ARG A 220 -12.16 -9.07 11.68
N ASP A 221 -12.14 -7.83 12.10
CA ASP A 221 -13.21 -7.22 12.91
C ASP A 221 -14.27 -6.50 12.07
N LEU A 222 -13.96 -6.22 10.78
CA LEU A 222 -14.85 -5.53 9.84
C LEU A 222 -15.06 -6.35 8.55
N ALA A 223 -16.09 -5.97 7.78
CA ALA A 223 -16.40 -6.57 6.48
C ALA A 223 -16.46 -5.47 5.38
N ILE A 224 -15.42 -4.62 5.30
CA ILE A 224 -15.42 -3.39 4.49
C ILE A 224 -15.86 -3.61 3.03
N PRO A 225 -15.33 -4.56 2.24
CA PRO A 225 -15.80 -4.74 0.86
C PRO A 225 -17.27 -5.10 0.76
N ARG A 226 -17.79 -5.91 1.70
CA ARG A 226 -19.20 -6.26 1.75
C ARG A 226 -20.05 -5.04 2.08
N THR A 227 -19.64 -4.25 3.06
CA THR A 227 -20.32 -3.01 3.46
C THR A 227 -20.38 -2.03 2.29
N LEU A 228 -19.27 -1.79 1.60
CA LEU A 228 -19.21 -0.94 0.40
C LEU A 228 -20.19 -1.44 -0.68
N SER A 229 -20.15 -2.75 -0.98
CA SER A 229 -21.04 -3.34 -1.99
C SER A 229 -22.52 -3.19 -1.64
N GLN A 230 -22.88 -3.33 -0.36
CA GLN A 230 -24.25 -3.20 0.12
C GLN A 230 -24.78 -1.78 0.05
N HIS A 231 -23.94 -0.77 0.35
CA HIS A 231 -24.37 0.63 0.42
C HIS A 231 -24.17 1.38 -0.91
N LEU A 232 -23.16 1.01 -1.70
CA LEU A 232 -22.75 1.75 -2.90
C LEU A 232 -22.89 0.96 -4.20
N GLY A 233 -23.15 -0.36 -4.14
CA GLY A 233 -23.18 -1.24 -5.31
C GLY A 233 -21.80 -1.58 -5.89
N HIS A 234 -20.70 -1.12 -5.28
CA HIS A 234 -19.34 -1.42 -5.69
C HIS A 234 -18.42 -1.54 -4.46
N THR A 235 -17.16 -1.96 -4.68
CA THR A 235 -16.15 -2.09 -3.62
C THR A 235 -15.05 -1.04 -3.71
N ASP A 236 -15.24 0.02 -4.50
CA ASP A 236 -14.22 1.03 -4.75
C ASP A 236 -14.10 2.01 -3.58
N CYS A 237 -12.86 2.32 -3.19
CA CYS A 237 -12.52 3.37 -2.22
C CYS A 237 -11.06 3.78 -2.48
N GLY A 238 -10.84 5.05 -2.83
CA GLY A 238 -9.56 5.57 -3.29
C GLY A 238 -9.25 5.26 -4.76
N VAL A 239 -8.12 5.75 -5.23
CA VAL A 239 -7.72 5.69 -6.65
C VAL A 239 -6.23 5.37 -6.82
N TYR A 240 -5.85 4.94 -8.01
CA TYR A 240 -4.47 4.79 -8.45
C TYR A 240 -4.09 5.90 -9.42
N ALA A 241 -2.85 6.38 -9.31
CA ALA A 241 -2.30 7.43 -10.16
C ALA A 241 -0.97 7.05 -10.81
N GLU A 242 -0.75 7.56 -12.00
CA GLU A 242 0.54 7.56 -12.70
C GLU A 242 1.27 8.87 -12.42
N VAL A 243 2.59 8.81 -12.26
CA VAL A 243 3.43 9.99 -12.10
C VAL A 243 3.79 10.54 -13.48
N LEU A 244 3.18 11.67 -13.86
CA LEU A 244 3.46 12.35 -15.14
C LEU A 244 4.69 13.26 -15.04
N ALA A 245 4.87 13.92 -13.89
CA ALA A 245 6.06 14.73 -13.61
C ALA A 245 6.50 14.46 -12.17
N GLY A 246 7.82 14.30 -12.02
CA GLY A 246 8.47 14.10 -10.73
C GLY A 246 8.53 15.39 -9.91
N GLY A 247 8.94 15.26 -8.66
CA GLY A 247 9.07 16.32 -7.68
C GLY A 247 8.93 15.78 -6.27
N THR A 248 8.87 16.65 -5.28
CA THR A 248 8.76 16.25 -3.87
C THR A 248 7.36 16.51 -3.33
N LEU A 249 6.85 15.54 -2.58
CA LEU A 249 5.62 15.61 -1.79
C LEU A 249 5.95 15.60 -0.30
N GLN A 250 5.19 16.37 0.49
CA GLN A 250 5.25 16.33 1.95
C GLN A 250 3.86 16.56 2.56
N PRO A 251 3.57 16.06 3.76
CA PRO A 251 2.34 16.37 4.47
C PRO A 251 2.14 17.89 4.59
N GLY A 252 0.89 18.35 4.37
CA GLY A 252 0.54 19.76 4.31
C GLY A 252 0.54 20.37 2.90
N ASP A 253 1.11 19.68 1.89
CA ASP A 253 1.05 20.17 0.51
C ASP A 253 -0.40 20.33 0.04
N THR A 254 -0.67 21.46 -0.61
CA THR A 254 -1.94 21.69 -1.30
C THR A 254 -1.92 20.97 -2.65
N ILE A 255 -2.95 20.20 -2.92
CA ILE A 255 -3.13 19.51 -4.20
C ILE A 255 -4.20 20.25 -5.00
N ARG A 256 -3.95 20.51 -6.28
CA ARG A 256 -4.90 21.14 -7.20
C ARG A 256 -5.30 20.15 -8.28
N ILE A 257 -6.58 20.19 -8.65
CA ILE A 257 -7.09 19.45 -9.81
C ILE A 257 -6.92 20.36 -11.02
N GLU A 258 -6.18 19.91 -12.04
CA GLU A 258 -6.05 20.68 -13.29
C GLU A 258 -7.42 20.88 -13.95
N ALA A 259 -7.60 22.06 -14.52
CA ALA A 259 -8.76 22.31 -15.39
C ALA A 259 -8.78 21.31 -16.56
N ALA A 260 -9.96 20.91 -16.99
CA ALA A 260 -10.12 20.01 -18.13
C ALA A 260 -9.77 20.70 -19.43
#